data_d700f19e856f1a78d521312215ca2b67
#
_entry.id   d700f19e856f1a78d521312215ca2b67
#
_cell.length_a   1.000
_cell.length_b   1.000
_cell.length_c   1.000
_cell.angle_alpha   90.00
_cell.angle_beta   90.00
_cell.angle_gamma   90.00
#
_symmetry.space_group_name_H-M   'P 1'
#
loop_
_entity.id
_entity.type
_entity.pdbx_description
1 polymer ?
#
loop_
_entity_poly.entity_id
_entity_poly.type
_entity_poly.pdbx_seq_one_letter_code
_entity_poly.pdbx_strand_id
1 'polypeptide(L)'
;VRYGTIVHPFLLADNRHYTFYIWRRIINARAWTRYALVPVYATSAFSVIQTLAHEQSAIWIFGWISATCLSLIPSPLLEPRYFLVPYIIMRLYMPKMSSKQVALEFALYGLVNIVTMIVFLYRPFTWSSEPGLQRFMW
;
A
#
# COMPACT_ATOMS: atom_id res chain seq x y z
N VAL A 1 -0.68 4.04 -16.58
CA VAL A 1 -1.08 2.65 -16.32
C VAL A 1 -0.44 1.70 -17.33
N ARG A 2 -0.61 1.91 -18.65
CA ARG A 2 -0.10 0.96 -19.67
C ARG A 2 1.42 0.78 -19.61
N TYR A 3 2.17 1.85 -19.44
CA TYR A 3 3.63 1.87 -19.47
C TYR A 3 4.29 2.18 -18.11
N GLY A 4 3.54 2.77 -17.17
CA GLY A 4 4.06 3.19 -15.87
C GLY A 4 3.84 2.19 -14.73
N THR A 5 3.07 1.10 -14.96
CA THR A 5 2.89 0.04 -13.97
C THR A 5 4.00 -0.98 -14.16
N ILE A 6 5.18 -0.65 -13.65
CA ILE A 6 6.39 -1.47 -13.75
C ILE A 6 6.63 -2.14 -12.41
N VAL A 7 7.10 -3.38 -12.44
CA VAL A 7 7.51 -4.13 -11.25
C VAL A 7 9.02 -4.31 -11.27
N HIS A 8 9.64 -4.06 -10.12
CA HIS A 8 11.06 -4.32 -9.97
C HIS A 8 11.32 -5.84 -9.87
N PRO A 9 12.39 -6.38 -10.50
CA PRO A 9 12.72 -7.80 -10.41
C PRO A 9 12.80 -8.34 -8.99
N PHE A 10 13.23 -7.56 -8.01
CA PHE A 10 13.28 -7.98 -6.60
C PHE A 10 11.92 -8.28 -6.00
N LEU A 11 10.85 -7.58 -6.42
CA LEU A 11 9.51 -7.92 -5.99
C LEU A 11 9.06 -9.30 -6.49
N LEU A 12 9.53 -9.70 -7.67
CA LEU A 12 9.20 -10.99 -8.28
C LEU A 12 10.14 -12.13 -7.84
N ALA A 13 11.30 -11.79 -7.31
CA ALA A 13 12.30 -12.76 -6.90
C ALA A 13 11.95 -13.45 -5.57
N ASP A 14 11.21 -12.78 -4.69
CA ASP A 14 10.91 -13.28 -3.35
C ASP A 14 9.40 -13.38 -3.10
N ASN A 15 8.88 -14.61 -3.13
CA ASN A 15 7.47 -14.89 -2.87
C ASN A 15 7.12 -14.98 -1.37
N ARG A 16 8.04 -14.66 -0.46
CA ARG A 16 7.75 -14.56 0.98
C ARG A 16 6.95 -13.32 1.32
N HIS A 17 7.06 -12.26 0.50
CA HIS A 17 6.38 -10.99 0.72
C HIS A 17 4.97 -10.98 0.13
N TYR A 18 3.99 -10.47 0.89
CA TYR A 18 2.61 -10.38 0.38
C TYR A 18 2.46 -9.40 -0.80
N THR A 19 3.38 -8.43 -0.97
CA THR A 19 3.41 -7.53 -2.12
C THR A 19 3.59 -8.28 -3.44
N PHE A 20 4.34 -9.40 -3.44
CA PHE A 20 4.42 -10.31 -4.57
C PHE A 20 3.05 -10.86 -4.97
N TYR A 21 2.22 -11.28 -3.99
CA TYR A 21 0.90 -11.84 -4.25
C TYR A 21 -0.09 -10.77 -4.70
N ILE A 22 -0.04 -9.56 -4.12
CA ILE A 22 -0.83 -8.41 -4.58
C ILE A 22 -0.52 -8.13 -6.05
N TRP A 23 0.76 -8.06 -6.41
CA TRP A 23 1.16 -7.87 -7.79
C TRP A 23 0.66 -8.99 -8.70
N ARG A 24 0.96 -10.24 -8.37
CA ARG A 24 0.67 -11.40 -9.22
C ARG A 24 -0.81 -11.70 -9.34
N ARG A 25 -1.57 -11.65 -8.22
CA ARG A 25 -2.96 -12.09 -8.16
C ARG A 25 -3.99 -10.98 -8.34
N ILE A 26 -3.61 -9.73 -8.11
CA ILE A 26 -4.52 -8.59 -8.21
C ILE A 26 -4.11 -7.72 -9.40
N ILE A 27 -2.95 -7.07 -9.34
CA ILE A 27 -2.56 -6.07 -10.33
C ILE A 27 -2.31 -6.69 -11.70
N ASN A 28 -1.62 -7.83 -11.75
CA ASN A 28 -1.23 -8.51 -12.98
C ASN A 28 -2.05 -9.77 -13.28
N ALA A 29 -3.17 -9.98 -12.58
CA ALA A 29 -4.02 -11.16 -12.75
C ALA A 29 -4.58 -11.26 -14.18
N ARG A 30 -4.99 -10.12 -14.74
CA ARG A 30 -5.49 -10.00 -16.12
C ARG A 30 -5.05 -8.65 -16.69
N ALA A 31 -4.92 -8.58 -18.01
CA ALA A 31 -4.49 -7.35 -18.69
C ALA A 31 -5.39 -6.14 -18.39
N TRP A 32 -6.69 -6.34 -18.20
CA TRP A 32 -7.64 -5.28 -17.89
C TRP A 32 -7.67 -4.87 -16.40
N THR A 33 -7.18 -5.70 -15.46
CA THR A 33 -7.27 -5.41 -14.00
C THR A 33 -6.59 -4.09 -13.65
N ARG A 34 -5.47 -3.76 -14.30
CA ARG A 34 -4.76 -2.50 -14.11
C ARG A 34 -5.64 -1.29 -14.44
N TYR A 35 -6.48 -1.41 -15.46
CA TYR A 35 -7.41 -0.35 -15.86
C TYR A 35 -8.62 -0.28 -14.94
N ALA A 36 -9.10 -1.43 -14.46
CA ALA A 36 -10.19 -1.48 -13.48
C ALA A 36 -9.82 -0.86 -12.13
N LEU A 37 -8.52 -0.83 -11.79
CA LEU A 37 -8.03 -0.16 -10.58
C LEU A 37 -7.95 1.37 -10.69
N VAL A 38 -7.96 1.92 -11.91
CA VAL A 38 -7.87 3.39 -12.12
C VAL A 38 -9.00 4.15 -11.44
N PRO A 39 -10.29 3.77 -11.59
CA PRO A 39 -11.36 4.47 -10.87
C PRO A 39 -11.20 4.35 -9.34
N VAL A 40 -10.71 3.23 -8.84
CA VAL A 40 -10.45 3.06 -7.39
C VAL A 40 -9.38 4.04 -6.92
N TYR A 41 -8.28 4.17 -7.66
CA TYR A 41 -7.23 5.14 -7.34
C TYR A 41 -7.72 6.58 -7.45
N ALA A 42 -8.49 6.90 -8.50
CA ALA A 42 -9.04 8.23 -8.71
C ALA A 42 -10.02 8.63 -7.58
N THR A 43 -10.94 7.74 -7.20
CA THR A 43 -11.89 8.00 -6.12
C THR A 43 -11.19 8.10 -4.76
N SER A 44 -10.18 7.27 -4.51
CA SER A 44 -9.38 7.34 -3.28
C SER A 44 -8.59 8.65 -3.20
N ALA A 45 -7.91 9.05 -4.28
CA ALA A 45 -7.17 10.31 -4.33
C ALA A 45 -8.11 11.51 -4.15
N PHE A 46 -9.26 11.51 -4.84
CA PHE A 46 -10.27 12.54 -4.68
C PHE A 46 -10.78 12.64 -3.24
N SER A 47 -11.09 11.51 -2.61
CA SER A 47 -11.54 11.46 -1.22
C SER A 47 -10.50 12.03 -0.25
N VAL A 48 -9.22 11.69 -0.44
CA VAL A 48 -8.12 12.23 0.38
C VAL A 48 -8.01 13.74 0.20
N ILE A 49 -8.01 14.23 -1.04
CA ILE A 49 -7.92 15.66 -1.33
C ILE A 49 -9.11 16.42 -0.74
N GLN A 50 -10.32 15.93 -0.91
CA GLN A 50 -11.54 16.50 -0.32
C GLN A 50 -11.43 16.57 1.22
N THR A 51 -10.98 15.52 1.85
CA THR A 51 -10.85 15.49 3.30
C THR A 51 -9.80 16.48 3.79
N LEU A 52 -8.66 16.58 3.12
CA LEU A 52 -7.61 17.55 3.47
C LEU A 52 -8.07 18.99 3.23
N ALA A 53 -8.86 19.24 2.19
CA ALA A 53 -9.33 20.58 1.83
C ALA A 53 -10.26 21.21 2.87
N HIS A 54 -10.76 20.43 3.84
CA HIS A 54 -11.52 20.99 4.97
C HIS A 54 -10.65 21.77 5.97
N GLU A 55 -9.37 21.41 6.09
CA GLU A 55 -8.48 21.99 7.10
C GLU A 55 -7.24 22.65 6.48
N GLN A 56 -6.85 22.25 5.26
CA GLN A 56 -5.61 22.65 4.64
C GLN A 56 -5.82 23.52 3.39
N SER A 57 -4.88 24.44 3.17
CA SER A 57 -4.89 25.27 1.95
C SER A 57 -4.51 24.45 0.71
N ALA A 58 -4.97 24.90 -0.46
CA ALA A 58 -4.64 24.28 -1.74
C ALA A 58 -3.12 24.22 -1.99
N ILE A 59 -2.37 25.23 -1.55
CA ILE A 59 -0.90 25.27 -1.68
C ILE A 59 -0.26 24.17 -0.84
N TRP A 60 -0.74 23.94 0.38
CA TRP A 60 -0.26 22.88 1.24
C TRP A 60 -0.53 21.51 0.62
N ILE A 61 -1.75 21.26 0.15
CA ILE A 61 -2.13 19.99 -0.51
C ILE A 61 -1.28 19.75 -1.74
N PHE A 62 -1.07 20.75 -2.58
CA PHE A 62 -0.21 20.66 -3.76
C PHE A 62 1.24 20.34 -3.36
N GLY A 63 1.77 21.02 -2.34
CA GLY A 63 3.11 20.75 -1.80
C GLY A 63 3.26 19.32 -1.30
N TRP A 64 2.28 18.82 -0.53
CA TRP A 64 2.29 17.45 -0.02
C TRP A 64 2.21 16.41 -1.16
N ILE A 65 1.33 16.61 -2.15
CA ILE A 65 1.24 15.72 -3.32
C ILE A 65 2.57 15.73 -4.10
N SER A 66 3.13 16.91 -4.36
CA SER A 66 4.40 17.05 -5.10
C SER A 66 5.55 16.36 -4.37
N ALA A 67 5.70 16.56 -3.06
CA ALA A 67 6.71 15.90 -2.26
C ALA A 67 6.54 14.38 -2.24
N THR A 68 5.29 13.92 -2.13
CA THR A 68 4.97 12.48 -2.18
C THR A 68 5.33 11.88 -3.54
N CYS A 69 4.97 12.55 -4.63
CA CYS A 69 5.33 12.12 -5.99
C CYS A 69 6.85 12.11 -6.20
N LEU A 70 7.57 13.15 -5.77
CA LEU A 70 9.02 13.22 -5.89
C LEU A 70 9.74 12.14 -5.08
N SER A 71 9.16 11.70 -3.97
CA SER A 71 9.71 10.63 -3.16
C SER A 71 9.41 9.24 -3.71
N LEU A 72 8.21 9.02 -4.25
CA LEU A 72 7.74 7.67 -4.62
C LEU A 72 7.97 7.32 -6.09
N ILE A 73 7.85 8.28 -7.02
CA ILE A 73 7.97 8.01 -8.46
C ILE A 73 9.38 7.53 -8.85
N PRO A 74 10.48 8.12 -8.31
CA PRO A 74 11.81 7.66 -8.63
C PRO A 74 12.17 6.31 -8.00
N SER A 75 11.40 5.86 -6.99
CA SER A 75 11.67 4.58 -6.33
C SER A 75 11.27 3.42 -7.23
N PRO A 76 12.22 2.57 -7.65
CA PRO A 76 11.92 1.45 -8.54
C PRO A 76 11.20 0.30 -7.82
N LEU A 77 11.20 0.30 -6.50
CA LEU A 77 10.66 -0.77 -5.67
C LEU A 77 9.37 -0.32 -4.99
N LEU A 78 8.28 -1.06 -5.21
CA LEU A 78 7.00 -0.82 -4.55
C LEU A 78 6.98 -1.51 -3.18
N GLU A 79 7.35 -0.77 -2.14
CA GLU A 79 7.27 -1.25 -0.77
C GLU A 79 6.34 -0.37 0.07
N PRO A 80 5.48 -0.97 0.91
CA PRO A 80 4.56 -0.22 1.78
C PRO A 80 5.26 0.75 2.72
N ARG A 81 6.49 0.44 3.16
CA ARG A 81 7.27 1.31 4.06
C ARG A 81 7.59 2.68 3.46
N TYR A 82 7.69 2.81 2.13
CA TYR A 82 7.95 4.11 1.50
C TYR A 82 6.75 5.05 1.57
N PHE A 83 5.54 4.49 1.72
CA PHE A 83 4.32 5.26 1.88
C PHE A 83 4.09 5.73 3.32
N LEU A 84 4.87 5.24 4.28
CA LEU A 84 4.65 5.51 5.71
C LEU A 84 4.79 7.00 6.03
N VAL A 85 5.85 7.65 5.55
CA VAL A 85 6.08 9.08 5.82
C VAL A 85 5.01 9.97 5.21
N PRO A 86 4.68 9.87 3.90
CA PRO A 86 3.56 10.60 3.31
C PRO A 86 2.23 10.35 4.01
N TYR A 87 1.97 9.10 4.42
CA TYR A 87 0.76 8.73 5.15
C TYR A 87 0.70 9.38 6.53
N ILE A 88 1.78 9.35 7.32
CA ILE A 88 1.82 9.98 8.65
C ILE A 88 1.59 11.48 8.52
N ILE A 89 2.26 12.14 7.58
CA ILE A 89 2.07 13.58 7.35
C ILE A 89 0.61 13.87 7.00
N MET A 90 0.03 13.12 6.06
CA MET A 90 -1.38 13.26 5.71
C MET A 90 -2.28 13.13 6.95
N ARG A 91 -2.06 12.11 7.78
CA ARG A 91 -2.87 11.83 8.96
C ARG A 91 -2.79 12.91 10.03
N LEU A 92 -1.62 13.52 10.22
CA LEU A 92 -1.42 14.62 11.17
C LEU A 92 -2.20 15.89 10.77
N TYR A 93 -2.42 16.09 9.48
CA TYR A 93 -3.07 17.27 8.92
C TYR A 93 -4.52 17.02 8.48
N MET A 94 -5.06 15.84 8.69
CA MET A 94 -6.47 15.54 8.47
C MET A 94 -7.35 16.10 9.60
N PRO A 95 -8.64 16.40 9.32
CA PRO A 95 -9.63 16.75 10.34
C PRO A 95 -9.72 15.68 11.44
N LYS A 96 -10.13 16.10 12.63
CA LYS A 96 -10.35 15.17 13.74
C LYS A 96 -11.40 14.12 13.36
N MET A 97 -11.00 12.87 13.46
CA MET A 97 -11.89 11.74 13.20
C MET A 97 -12.81 11.49 14.40
N SER A 98 -14.00 10.97 14.10
CA SER A 98 -14.91 10.51 15.16
C SER A 98 -14.34 9.26 15.85
N SER A 99 -14.70 9.05 17.12
CA SER A 99 -14.28 7.87 17.88
C SER A 99 -14.64 6.56 17.20
N LYS A 100 -15.77 6.51 16.46
CA LYS A 100 -16.19 5.33 15.68
C LYS A 100 -15.25 5.04 14.51
N GLN A 101 -14.82 6.08 13.80
CA GLN A 101 -13.87 5.93 12.70
C GLN A 101 -12.50 5.46 13.20
N VAL A 102 -12.02 6.03 14.31
CA VAL A 102 -10.76 5.60 14.93
C VAL A 102 -10.85 4.14 15.40
N ALA A 103 -11.96 3.75 16.03
CA ALA A 103 -12.15 2.37 16.48
C ALA A 103 -12.21 1.38 15.31
N LEU A 104 -12.88 1.74 14.21
CA LEU A 104 -12.95 0.92 13.00
C LEU A 104 -11.56 0.76 12.33
N GLU A 105 -10.81 1.84 12.25
CA GLU A 105 -9.45 1.83 11.71
C GLU A 105 -8.52 0.96 12.57
N PHE A 106 -8.58 1.12 13.89
CA PHE A 106 -7.83 0.29 14.83
C PHE A 106 -8.19 -1.20 14.69
N ALA A 107 -9.48 -1.51 14.59
CA ALA A 107 -9.94 -2.89 14.41
C ALA A 107 -9.45 -3.47 13.07
N LEU A 108 -9.49 -2.69 11.98
CA LEU A 108 -9.00 -3.10 10.67
C LEU A 108 -7.50 -3.42 10.70
N TYR A 109 -6.69 -2.50 11.23
CA TYR A 109 -5.24 -2.73 11.33
C TYR A 109 -4.91 -3.88 12.29
N GLY A 110 -5.63 -3.99 13.40
CA GLY A 110 -5.51 -5.11 14.33
C GLY A 110 -5.80 -6.45 13.64
N LEU A 111 -6.89 -6.52 12.87
CA LEU A 111 -7.24 -7.71 12.10
C LEU A 111 -6.16 -8.09 11.08
N VAL A 112 -5.66 -7.11 10.31
CA VAL A 112 -4.59 -7.35 9.33
C VAL A 112 -3.33 -7.89 10.01
N ASN A 113 -2.92 -7.28 11.14
CA ASN A 113 -1.75 -7.72 11.89
C ASN A 113 -1.94 -9.14 12.47
N ILE A 114 -3.11 -9.44 13.03
CA ILE A 114 -3.43 -10.77 13.57
C ILE A 114 -3.38 -11.81 12.44
N VAL A 115 -4.02 -11.56 11.30
CA VAL A 115 -4.02 -12.47 10.15
C VAL A 115 -2.59 -12.69 9.64
N THR A 116 -1.80 -11.63 9.49
CA THR A 116 -0.39 -11.72 9.07
C THR A 116 0.42 -12.58 10.05
N MET A 117 0.24 -12.36 11.36
CA MET A 117 0.93 -13.15 12.39
C MET A 117 0.50 -14.62 12.36
N ILE A 118 -0.78 -14.91 12.18
CA ILE A 118 -1.29 -16.29 12.05
C ILE A 118 -0.66 -16.96 10.81
N VAL A 119 -0.62 -16.29 9.66
CA VAL A 119 0.00 -16.84 8.45
C VAL A 119 1.50 -17.08 8.66
N PHE A 120 2.21 -16.13 9.28
CA PHE A 120 3.62 -16.28 9.60
C PHE A 120 3.91 -17.49 10.51
N LEU A 121 3.10 -17.69 11.54
CA LEU A 121 3.31 -18.77 12.52
C LEU A 121 2.88 -20.15 12.00
N TYR A 122 1.72 -20.24 11.36
CA TYR A 122 1.05 -21.52 11.06
C TYR A 122 1.13 -21.96 9.60
N ARG A 123 1.70 -21.13 8.70
CA ARG A 123 1.83 -21.46 7.27
C ARG A 123 3.30 -21.41 6.79
N PRO A 124 4.22 -22.15 7.43
CA PRO A 124 5.56 -22.30 6.88
C PRO A 124 5.50 -23.08 5.57
N PHE A 125 6.45 -22.81 4.67
CA PHE A 125 6.60 -23.53 3.41
C PHE A 125 8.09 -23.80 3.13
N THR A 126 8.39 -24.69 2.20
CA THR A 126 9.76 -25.04 1.79
C THR A 126 9.95 -24.70 0.33
N TRP A 127 11.12 -24.19 -0.02
CA TRP A 127 11.56 -24.05 -1.41
C TRP A 127 12.47 -25.18 -1.82
N SER A 128 12.37 -25.55 -3.10
CA SER A 128 13.27 -26.54 -3.68
C SER A 128 14.71 -26.05 -3.83
N SER A 129 14.90 -24.72 -3.85
CA SER A 129 16.19 -24.05 -4.05
C SER A 129 16.95 -23.72 -2.77
N GLU A 130 16.27 -23.70 -1.62
CA GLU A 130 16.89 -23.35 -0.33
C GLU A 130 16.53 -24.35 0.76
N PRO A 131 17.52 -24.85 1.50
CA PRO A 131 17.26 -25.72 2.64
C PRO A 131 16.69 -24.92 3.81
N GLY A 132 15.57 -25.39 4.36
CA GLY A 132 14.95 -24.82 5.56
C GLY A 132 13.50 -24.38 5.38
N LEU A 133 12.85 -24.14 6.51
CA LEU A 133 11.48 -23.64 6.56
C LEU A 133 11.46 -22.13 6.26
N GLN A 134 10.76 -21.76 5.22
CA GLN A 134 10.50 -20.39 4.88
C GLN A 134 9.16 -19.95 5.51
N ARG A 135 9.06 -18.67 5.84
CA ARG A 135 7.85 -18.10 6.41
C ARG A 135 7.42 -16.90 5.59
N PHE A 136 6.10 -16.72 5.52
CA PHE A 136 5.51 -15.57 4.88
C PHE A 136 5.86 -14.30 5.68
N MET A 137 6.38 -13.28 5.00
CA MET A 137 6.77 -12.00 5.58
C MET A 137 6.12 -10.85 4.81
N TRP A 138 6.19 -9.67 5.35
CA TRP A 138 5.70 -8.44 4.73
C TRP A 138 6.82 -7.44 4.47
#